data_d714c69bebd47dab1227faecc5ecf9f0
#
_entry.id   d714c69bebd47dab1227faecc5ecf9f0
#
_cell.length_a   1.000
_cell.length_b   1.000
_cell.length_c   1.000
_cell.angle_alpha   90.00
_cell.angle_beta   90.00
_cell.angle_gamma   90.00
#
_symmetry.space_group_name_H-M   'P 1'
#
loop_
_entity.id
_entity.type
_entity.pdbx_description
1 polymer ?
#
loop_
_entity_poly.entity_id
_entity_poly.type
_entity_poly.pdbx_seq_one_letter_code
_entity_poly.pdbx_strand_id
1 'polypeptide(L)'
;MITDLLLKECHLVFEEYFQSLIIDSPENQQQFEEIRAHSLRVVTNSLSLAKVLLQTEEEKRIAMVNALFHDLGKASLISKNIEPVNVQRDHATVSAKIIQQMEFFQTLSEETQAIILNSVENHNKLKLPKLDSEQQTLFARLLRDADKLDVLDSSYRFFKEKYGIQPNVTADLNNSIEISDKILKSIFSGKTAAFEDMKSMNDYKLLLLSMAFDLNFKYTFRIMSEKQYIQKIYETLPKRDQIIDVYRNIKLFVENKFVS
;
A
#
# COMPACT_ATOMS: atom_id res chain seq x y z
N MET A 1 -1.77 6.51 24.94
CA MET A 1 -1.11 7.66 24.26
C MET A 1 0.22 7.22 23.66
N ILE A 2 0.44 7.44 22.33
CA ILE A 2 1.74 7.16 21.71
C ILE A 2 2.66 8.36 21.88
N THR A 3 3.68 8.21 22.75
CA THR A 3 4.73 9.21 23.01
C THR A 3 5.89 9.03 22.02
N ASP A 4 6.83 9.98 21.99
CA ASP A 4 8.06 9.83 21.18
C ASP A 4 8.93 8.66 21.67
N LEU A 5 8.90 8.35 22.96
CA LEU A 5 9.60 7.20 23.51
C LEU A 5 8.99 5.89 23.01
N LEU A 6 7.66 5.78 23.07
CA LEU A 6 6.93 4.60 22.59
C LEU A 6 7.11 4.42 21.07
N LEU A 7 7.14 5.52 20.30
CA LEU A 7 7.40 5.44 18.85
C LEU A 7 8.81 4.90 18.56
N LYS A 8 9.82 5.29 19.34
CA LYS A 8 11.17 4.70 19.22
C LYS A 8 11.18 3.22 19.58
N GLU A 9 10.45 2.83 20.60
CA GLU A 9 10.26 1.41 20.96
C GLU A 9 9.57 0.64 19.82
N CYS A 10 8.53 1.20 19.20
CA CYS A 10 7.88 0.60 18.02
C CYS A 10 8.89 0.35 16.88
N HIS A 11 9.81 1.27 16.63
CA HIS A 11 10.86 1.06 15.62
C HIS A 11 11.82 -0.08 16.01
N LEU A 12 12.20 -0.20 17.26
CA LEU A 12 13.03 -1.32 17.74
C LEU A 12 12.30 -2.65 17.59
N VAL A 13 11.05 -2.72 18.04
CA VAL A 13 10.20 -3.92 17.92
C VAL A 13 10.01 -4.33 16.46
N PHE A 14 9.86 -3.37 15.54
CA PHE A 14 9.80 -3.63 14.11
C PHE A 14 11.09 -4.28 13.59
N GLU A 15 12.25 -3.73 13.93
CA GLU A 15 13.54 -4.29 13.53
C GLU A 15 13.80 -5.68 14.15
N GLU A 16 13.48 -5.86 15.43
CA GLU A 16 13.59 -7.15 16.11
C GLU A 16 12.68 -8.20 15.47
N TYR A 17 11.46 -7.82 15.10
CA TYR A 17 10.55 -8.72 14.37
C TYR A 17 11.17 -9.20 13.07
N PHE A 18 11.69 -8.29 12.25
CA PHE A 18 12.35 -8.66 11.00
C PHE A 18 13.60 -9.54 11.24
N GLN A 19 14.38 -9.26 12.26
CA GLN A 19 15.55 -10.08 12.63
C GLN A 19 15.18 -11.48 13.14
N SER A 20 13.98 -11.66 13.68
CA SER A 20 13.50 -12.95 14.17
C SER A 20 13.04 -13.91 13.07
N LEU A 21 12.81 -13.42 11.86
CA LEU A 21 12.31 -14.21 10.73
C LEU A 21 13.45 -14.94 10.02
N ILE A 22 13.23 -16.21 9.67
CA ILE A 22 14.20 -17.05 8.97
C ILE A 22 13.86 -17.09 7.49
N ILE A 23 14.74 -16.57 6.66
CA ILE A 23 14.60 -16.55 5.20
C ILE A 23 15.57 -17.53 4.58
N ASP A 24 15.10 -18.36 3.67
CA ASP A 24 15.81 -19.57 3.19
C ASP A 24 16.35 -19.50 1.76
N SER A 25 15.93 -18.52 0.99
CA SER A 25 16.41 -18.36 -0.37
C SER A 25 16.84 -16.92 -0.68
N PRO A 26 17.77 -16.71 -1.62
CA PRO A 26 18.18 -15.37 -2.05
C PRO A 26 17.01 -14.52 -2.58
N GLU A 27 16.06 -15.16 -3.29
CA GLU A 27 14.88 -14.49 -3.84
C GLU A 27 13.97 -13.99 -2.71
N ASN A 28 13.71 -14.85 -1.72
CA ASN A 28 12.93 -14.49 -0.54
C ASN A 28 13.65 -13.43 0.30
N GLN A 29 14.97 -13.51 0.41
CA GLN A 29 15.77 -12.48 1.11
C GLN A 29 15.61 -11.10 0.45
N GLN A 30 15.67 -11.05 -0.87
CA GLN A 30 15.49 -9.79 -1.61
C GLN A 30 14.07 -9.21 -1.40
N GLN A 31 13.05 -10.07 -1.45
CA GLN A 31 11.66 -9.66 -1.19
C GLN A 31 11.46 -9.19 0.24
N PHE A 32 12.07 -9.87 1.19
CA PHE A 32 12.04 -9.55 2.60
C PHE A 32 12.62 -8.14 2.89
N GLU A 33 13.79 -7.85 2.33
CA GLU A 33 14.41 -6.52 2.44
C GLU A 33 13.54 -5.43 1.79
N GLU A 34 12.87 -5.74 0.66
CA GLU A 34 11.97 -4.79 0.03
C GLU A 34 10.71 -4.54 0.85
N ILE A 35 10.12 -5.56 1.49
CA ILE A 35 8.97 -5.38 2.39
C ILE A 35 9.36 -4.44 3.55
N ARG A 36 10.54 -4.67 4.15
CA ARG A 36 11.05 -3.80 5.20
C ARG A 36 11.26 -2.36 4.72
N ALA A 37 11.93 -2.20 3.59
CA ALA A 37 12.18 -0.89 2.98
C ALA A 37 10.89 -0.17 2.58
N HIS A 38 9.92 -0.90 2.02
CA HIS A 38 8.59 -0.41 1.70
C HIS A 38 7.90 0.16 2.94
N SER A 39 7.83 -0.58 4.05
CA SER A 39 7.22 -0.08 5.29
C SER A 39 7.84 1.25 5.75
N LEU A 40 9.16 1.39 5.69
CA LEU A 40 9.84 2.63 6.07
C LEU A 40 9.54 3.80 5.12
N ARG A 41 9.40 3.54 3.82
CA ARG A 41 8.97 4.55 2.84
C ARG A 41 7.51 4.94 3.05
N VAL A 42 6.63 3.97 3.37
CA VAL A 42 5.23 4.25 3.72
C VAL A 42 5.13 5.09 4.99
N VAL A 43 5.99 4.88 6.01
CA VAL A 43 6.09 5.78 7.18
C VAL A 43 6.40 7.22 6.74
N THR A 44 7.32 7.41 5.79
CA THR A 44 7.66 8.74 5.27
C THR A 44 6.48 9.40 4.55
N ASN A 45 5.78 8.65 3.70
CA ASN A 45 4.57 9.12 3.02
C ASN A 45 3.46 9.44 4.03
N SER A 46 3.25 8.54 5.01
CA SER A 46 2.25 8.69 6.06
C SER A 46 2.49 9.97 6.89
N LEU A 47 3.74 10.23 7.27
CA LEU A 47 4.10 11.46 7.98
C LEU A 47 3.87 12.72 7.12
N SER A 48 4.15 12.66 5.83
CA SER A 48 3.87 13.78 4.91
C SER A 48 2.37 14.10 4.85
N LEU A 49 1.52 13.08 4.74
CA LEU A 49 0.07 13.23 4.76
C LEU A 49 -0.43 13.69 6.14
N ALA A 50 0.06 13.09 7.21
CA ALA A 50 -0.33 13.38 8.59
C ALA A 50 -0.08 14.84 8.98
N LYS A 51 1.01 15.45 8.52
CA LYS A 51 1.32 16.88 8.76
C LYS A 51 0.25 17.83 8.23
N VAL A 52 -0.49 17.42 7.21
CA VAL A 52 -1.55 18.23 6.58
C VAL A 52 -2.93 17.86 7.12
N LEU A 53 -3.15 16.59 7.46
CA LEU A 53 -4.47 16.04 7.74
C LEU A 53 -4.79 15.93 9.23
N LEU A 54 -3.78 15.83 10.10
CA LEU A 54 -3.94 15.53 11.51
C LEU A 54 -3.54 16.74 12.38
N GLN A 55 -4.23 16.88 13.51
CA GLN A 55 -4.09 18.07 14.35
C GLN A 55 -3.04 17.89 15.46
N THR A 56 -2.94 16.69 16.01
CA THR A 56 -2.11 16.43 17.19
C THR A 56 -0.86 15.61 16.84
N GLU A 57 0.19 15.75 17.65
CA GLU A 57 1.40 14.95 17.50
C GLU A 57 1.13 13.47 17.82
N GLU A 58 0.18 13.17 18.71
CA GLU A 58 -0.23 11.78 18.97
C GLU A 58 -0.85 11.13 17.74
N GLU A 59 -1.78 11.80 17.07
CA GLU A 59 -2.36 11.31 15.82
C GLU A 59 -1.30 11.05 14.76
N LYS A 60 -0.33 11.94 14.60
CA LYS A 60 0.78 11.74 13.66
C LYS A 60 1.60 10.50 13.99
N ARG A 61 1.86 10.23 15.29
CA ARG A 61 2.55 9.01 15.71
C ARG A 61 1.72 7.76 15.48
N ILE A 62 0.39 7.79 15.70
CA ILE A 62 -0.51 6.68 15.34
C ILE A 62 -0.41 6.37 13.84
N ALA A 63 -0.44 7.40 12.97
CA ALA A 63 -0.30 7.22 11.54
C ALA A 63 1.05 6.58 11.15
N MET A 64 2.13 6.95 11.84
CA MET A 64 3.46 6.35 11.63
C MET A 64 3.50 4.88 12.08
N VAL A 65 2.89 4.55 13.23
CA VAL A 65 2.78 3.16 13.73
C VAL A 65 1.97 2.30 12.75
N ASN A 66 0.84 2.79 12.25
CA ASN A 66 0.05 2.09 11.24
C ASN A 66 0.91 1.75 10.01
N ALA A 67 1.65 2.73 9.50
CA ALA A 67 2.52 2.57 8.33
C ALA A 67 3.68 1.61 8.58
N LEU A 68 4.28 1.65 9.77
CA LEU A 68 5.43 0.81 10.13
C LEU A 68 5.05 -0.68 10.13
N PHE A 69 3.88 -1.00 10.67
CA PHE A 69 3.49 -2.39 10.94
C PHE A 69 2.50 -3.00 9.91
N HIS A 70 2.02 -2.23 8.91
CA HIS A 70 0.93 -2.68 8.04
C HIS A 70 1.24 -3.98 7.27
N ASP A 71 2.49 -4.20 6.92
CA ASP A 71 2.94 -5.29 6.05
C ASP A 71 3.76 -6.38 6.74
N LEU A 72 3.76 -6.46 8.08
CA LEU A 72 4.43 -7.53 8.82
C LEU A 72 3.98 -8.93 8.36
N GLY A 73 2.70 -9.06 8.02
CA GLY A 73 2.15 -10.30 7.50
C GLY A 73 2.76 -10.75 6.18
N LYS A 74 3.17 -9.82 5.28
CA LYS A 74 3.90 -10.18 4.06
C LYS A 74 5.25 -10.82 4.38
N ALA A 75 6.02 -10.21 5.30
CA ALA A 75 7.30 -10.75 5.75
C ALA A 75 7.14 -12.11 6.44
N SER A 76 6.12 -12.25 7.29
CA SER A 76 5.77 -13.49 7.96
C SER A 76 5.48 -14.63 6.97
N LEU A 77 4.72 -14.36 5.91
CA LEU A 77 4.28 -15.37 4.93
C LEU A 77 5.41 -15.92 4.06
N ILE A 78 6.54 -15.22 3.93
CA ILE A 78 7.73 -15.70 3.20
C ILE A 78 8.79 -16.31 4.13
N SER A 79 8.56 -16.31 5.43
CA SER A 79 9.47 -16.87 6.44
C SER A 79 9.20 -18.36 6.67
N LYS A 80 10.28 -19.13 6.96
CA LYS A 80 10.20 -20.57 7.27
C LYS A 80 9.72 -20.88 8.68
N ASN A 81 9.96 -20.01 9.63
CA ASN A 81 9.67 -20.26 11.04
C ASN A 81 8.20 -19.98 11.42
N ILE A 82 7.39 -19.67 10.44
CA ILE A 82 5.94 -19.55 10.62
C ILE A 82 5.28 -20.67 9.82
N GLU A 83 4.57 -21.58 10.50
CA GLU A 83 3.86 -22.64 9.83
C GLU A 83 2.94 -22.10 8.74
N PRO A 84 2.95 -22.70 7.53
CA PRO A 84 2.04 -22.30 6.48
C PRO A 84 0.62 -22.63 6.93
N VAL A 85 -0.03 -21.66 7.55
CA VAL A 85 -1.43 -21.80 7.93
C VAL A 85 -2.27 -21.54 6.69
N ASN A 86 -2.86 -22.63 6.20
CA ASN A 86 -3.88 -22.69 5.16
C ASN A 86 -4.06 -21.42 4.30
N VAL A 87 -3.36 -21.44 3.24
CA VAL A 87 -3.47 -21.04 1.82
C VAL A 87 -4.28 -19.83 1.44
N GLN A 88 -4.83 -19.00 1.99
CA GLN A 88 -5.35 -17.67 1.52
C GLN A 88 -5.35 -16.64 2.62
N ARG A 89 -4.25 -16.55 3.32
CA ARG A 89 -4.17 -15.52 4.35
C ARG A 89 -3.89 -14.16 3.72
N ASP A 90 -4.88 -13.35 3.79
CA ASP A 90 -4.76 -11.93 3.63
C ASP A 90 -3.67 -11.40 4.58
N HIS A 91 -2.55 -10.93 4.01
CA HIS A 91 -1.41 -10.43 4.78
C HIS A 91 -1.79 -9.32 5.75
N ALA A 92 -2.81 -8.53 5.43
CA ALA A 92 -3.30 -7.46 6.30
C ALA A 92 -3.90 -8.03 7.59
N THR A 93 -4.70 -9.09 7.48
CA THR A 93 -5.22 -9.81 8.66
C THR A 93 -4.10 -10.47 9.48
N VAL A 94 -3.07 -11.00 8.81
CA VAL A 94 -1.90 -11.57 9.50
C VAL A 94 -1.13 -10.46 10.23
N SER A 95 -0.90 -9.31 9.59
CA SER A 95 -0.24 -8.15 10.22
C SER A 95 -0.97 -7.72 11.50
N ALA A 96 -2.30 -7.58 11.44
CA ALA A 96 -3.10 -7.18 12.60
C ALA A 96 -2.97 -8.19 13.76
N LYS A 97 -2.97 -9.50 13.47
CA LYS A 97 -2.77 -10.54 14.51
C LYS A 97 -1.39 -10.49 15.13
N ILE A 98 -0.35 -10.20 14.35
CA ILE A 98 1.02 -10.03 14.85
C ILE A 98 1.07 -8.81 15.79
N ILE A 99 0.50 -7.68 15.39
CA ILE A 99 0.46 -6.45 16.20
C ILE A 99 -0.25 -6.69 17.53
N GLN A 100 -1.37 -7.41 17.52
CA GLN A 100 -2.11 -7.75 18.75
C GLN A 100 -1.30 -8.52 19.78
N GLN A 101 -0.22 -9.19 19.40
CA GLN A 101 0.65 -9.95 20.32
C GLN A 101 1.83 -9.13 20.86
N MET A 102 2.04 -7.90 20.36
CA MET A 102 3.14 -7.04 20.77
C MET A 102 2.84 -6.36 22.11
N GLU A 103 3.82 -6.30 23.01
CA GLU A 103 3.65 -5.73 24.35
C GLU A 103 3.23 -4.26 24.30
N PHE A 104 3.87 -3.45 23.46
CA PHE A 104 3.51 -2.03 23.32
C PHE A 104 2.04 -1.83 22.98
N PHE A 105 1.47 -2.72 22.14
CA PHE A 105 0.09 -2.62 21.71
C PHE A 105 -0.89 -2.76 22.87
N GLN A 106 -0.59 -3.65 23.84
CA GLN A 106 -1.41 -3.87 25.03
C GLN A 106 -1.43 -2.66 25.98
N THR A 107 -0.45 -1.75 25.87
CA THR A 107 -0.39 -0.53 26.68
C THR A 107 -1.25 0.61 26.14
N LEU A 108 -1.77 0.47 24.91
CA LEU A 108 -2.57 1.51 24.26
C LEU A 108 -4.03 1.48 24.74
N SER A 109 -4.70 2.63 24.64
CA SER A 109 -6.16 2.68 24.86
C SER A 109 -6.91 1.86 23.81
N GLU A 110 -8.08 1.33 24.17
CA GLU A 110 -8.93 0.55 23.25
C GLU A 110 -9.24 1.31 21.96
N GLU A 111 -9.45 2.63 22.04
CA GLU A 111 -9.68 3.47 20.88
C GLU A 111 -8.46 3.49 19.95
N THR A 112 -7.25 3.66 20.48
CA THR A 112 -6.01 3.65 19.67
C THR A 112 -5.76 2.26 19.09
N GLN A 113 -6.00 1.20 19.85
CA GLN A 113 -5.92 -0.18 19.37
C GLN A 113 -6.87 -0.42 18.19
N ALA A 114 -8.12 0.02 18.31
CA ALA A 114 -9.12 -0.11 17.25
C ALA A 114 -8.72 0.67 15.98
N ILE A 115 -8.16 1.88 16.12
CA ILE A 115 -7.65 2.66 14.98
C ILE A 115 -6.53 1.90 14.26
N ILE A 116 -5.55 1.37 14.98
CA ILE A 116 -4.42 0.65 14.40
C ILE A 116 -4.91 -0.62 13.68
N LEU A 117 -5.69 -1.46 14.35
CA LEU A 117 -6.14 -2.72 13.78
C LEU A 117 -7.03 -2.50 12.55
N ASN A 118 -8.03 -1.60 12.62
CA ASN A 118 -8.88 -1.29 11.48
C ASN A 118 -8.09 -0.73 10.29
N SER A 119 -7.09 0.12 10.55
CA SER A 119 -6.25 0.66 9.48
C SER A 119 -5.45 -0.45 8.80
N VAL A 120 -4.79 -1.30 9.58
CA VAL A 120 -3.94 -2.38 9.07
C VAL A 120 -4.76 -3.46 8.38
N GLU A 121 -5.86 -3.95 8.96
CA GLU A 121 -6.69 -5.00 8.37
C GLU A 121 -7.37 -4.60 7.05
N ASN A 122 -7.56 -3.29 6.83
CA ASN A 122 -8.30 -2.80 5.67
C ASN A 122 -7.44 -2.07 4.63
N HIS A 123 -6.09 -2.02 4.81
CA HIS A 123 -5.24 -1.26 3.89
C HIS A 123 -5.25 -1.84 2.47
N ASN A 124 -5.32 -3.14 2.32
CA ASN A 124 -5.26 -3.87 1.04
C ASN A 124 -6.63 -4.20 0.44
N LYS A 125 -7.75 -3.92 1.11
CA LYS A 125 -9.09 -4.23 0.60
C LYS A 125 -9.39 -3.40 -0.65
N LEU A 126 -10.02 -4.03 -1.65
CA LEU A 126 -10.43 -3.34 -2.88
C LEU A 126 -11.34 -2.14 -2.57
N LYS A 127 -12.17 -2.26 -1.56
CA LYS A 127 -13.03 -1.19 -1.05
C LYS A 127 -12.98 -1.16 0.48
N LEU A 128 -12.75 0.04 1.03
CA LEU A 128 -12.80 0.23 2.48
C LEU A 128 -14.24 -0.03 2.99
N PRO A 129 -14.44 -0.95 3.95
CA PRO A 129 -15.75 -1.16 4.56
C PRO A 129 -16.15 0.06 5.41
N LYS A 130 -17.40 0.09 5.83
CA LYS A 130 -17.84 1.06 6.84
C LYS A 130 -17.18 0.70 8.16
N LEU A 131 -16.47 1.66 8.76
CA LEU A 131 -15.85 1.54 10.07
C LEU A 131 -16.70 2.23 11.14
N ASP A 132 -16.43 1.92 12.41
CA ASP A 132 -17.25 2.33 13.53
C ASP A 132 -17.15 3.82 13.87
N SER A 133 -16.04 4.49 13.49
CA SER A 133 -15.85 5.91 13.74
C SER A 133 -15.23 6.65 12.54
N GLU A 134 -15.44 7.97 12.51
CA GLU A 134 -14.80 8.84 11.52
C GLU A 134 -13.27 8.83 11.67
N GLN A 135 -12.77 8.71 12.89
CA GLN A 135 -11.34 8.66 13.16
C GLN A 135 -10.72 7.37 12.63
N GLN A 136 -11.33 6.20 12.87
CA GLN A 136 -10.88 4.95 12.26
C GLN A 136 -10.87 5.06 10.72
N THR A 137 -11.92 5.65 10.13
CA THR A 137 -12.02 5.86 8.69
C THR A 137 -10.91 6.79 8.17
N LEU A 138 -10.60 7.86 8.90
CA LEU A 138 -9.54 8.81 8.56
C LEU A 138 -8.17 8.10 8.51
N PHE A 139 -7.81 7.36 9.55
CA PHE A 139 -6.54 6.66 9.63
C PHE A 139 -6.41 5.52 8.61
N ALA A 140 -7.48 4.74 8.38
CA ALA A 140 -7.49 3.71 7.35
C ALA A 140 -7.28 4.31 5.96
N ARG A 141 -7.93 5.41 5.62
CA ARG A 141 -7.73 6.15 4.37
C ARG A 141 -6.32 6.71 4.24
N LEU A 142 -5.76 7.25 5.33
CA LEU A 142 -4.41 7.81 5.34
C LEU A 142 -3.37 6.73 5.05
N LEU A 143 -3.46 5.58 5.70
CA LEU A 143 -2.57 4.45 5.44
C LEU A 143 -2.68 3.96 3.99
N ARG A 144 -3.90 3.80 3.46
CA ARG A 144 -4.15 3.38 2.08
C ARG A 144 -3.52 4.33 1.07
N ASP A 145 -3.64 5.63 1.29
CA ASP A 145 -3.05 6.64 0.42
C ASP A 145 -1.52 6.61 0.49
N ALA A 146 -0.95 6.52 1.70
CA ALA A 146 0.50 6.47 1.93
C ALA A 146 1.14 5.23 1.27
N ASP A 147 0.50 4.07 1.40
CA ASP A 147 0.92 2.80 0.79
C ASP A 147 0.89 2.89 -0.73
N LYS A 148 -0.23 3.34 -1.33
CA LYS A 148 -0.34 3.48 -2.79
C LYS A 148 0.69 4.44 -3.40
N LEU A 149 1.04 5.51 -2.70
CA LEU A 149 2.10 6.41 -3.17
C LEU A 149 3.44 5.69 -3.30
N ASP A 150 3.80 4.81 -2.35
CA ASP A 150 5.03 4.03 -2.44
C ASP A 150 4.94 2.94 -3.51
N VAL A 151 3.81 2.24 -3.61
CA VAL A 151 3.59 1.23 -4.65
C VAL A 151 3.72 1.83 -6.05
N LEU A 152 3.19 3.03 -6.29
CA LEU A 152 3.31 3.72 -7.58
C LEU A 152 4.76 4.12 -7.88
N ASP A 153 5.48 4.64 -6.89
CA ASP A 153 6.87 5.06 -7.04
C ASP A 153 7.81 3.86 -7.28
N SER A 154 7.70 2.81 -6.48
CA SER A 154 8.52 1.62 -6.59
C SER A 154 8.25 0.85 -7.90
N SER A 155 6.98 0.73 -8.29
CA SER A 155 6.61 0.11 -9.57
C SER A 155 7.15 0.89 -10.77
N TYR A 156 7.06 2.22 -10.75
CA TYR A 156 7.66 3.03 -11.82
C TYR A 156 9.17 2.81 -11.92
N ARG A 157 9.88 2.81 -10.80
CA ARG A 157 11.32 2.54 -10.78
C ARG A 157 11.65 1.16 -11.37
N PHE A 158 10.87 0.16 -11.03
CA PHE A 158 11.03 -1.18 -11.61
C PHE A 158 10.83 -1.18 -13.13
N PHE A 159 9.75 -0.57 -13.64
CA PHE A 159 9.42 -0.65 -15.08
C PHE A 159 10.32 0.20 -15.98
N LYS A 160 10.67 1.39 -15.55
CA LYS A 160 11.37 2.39 -16.38
C LYS A 160 12.88 2.37 -16.18
N GLU A 161 13.29 2.33 -14.94
CA GLU A 161 14.69 2.44 -14.56
C GLU A 161 15.37 1.08 -14.45
N LYS A 162 14.58 0.00 -14.53
CA LYS A 162 15.03 -1.38 -14.25
C LYS A 162 15.72 -1.49 -12.89
N TYR A 163 15.26 -0.67 -11.95
CA TYR A 163 15.79 -0.58 -10.61
C TYR A 163 14.75 -1.09 -9.61
N GLY A 164 15.21 -1.87 -8.64
CA GLY A 164 14.33 -2.46 -7.62
C GLY A 164 13.93 -3.89 -7.93
N ILE A 165 13.04 -4.42 -7.12
CA ILE A 165 12.60 -5.81 -7.15
C ILE A 165 11.31 -5.92 -7.94
N GLN A 166 11.21 -6.96 -8.78
CA GLN A 166 9.94 -7.29 -9.44
C GLN A 166 8.88 -7.56 -8.38
N PRO A 167 7.72 -6.87 -8.43
CA PRO A 167 6.64 -7.16 -7.49
C PRO A 167 6.19 -8.63 -7.58
N ASN A 168 6.07 -9.33 -6.45
CA ASN A 168 5.67 -10.75 -6.41
C ASN A 168 4.38 -11.05 -7.17
N VAL A 169 3.43 -10.14 -7.07
CA VAL A 169 2.13 -10.20 -7.77
C VAL A 169 2.28 -10.29 -9.30
N THR A 170 3.46 -10.05 -9.84
CA THR A 170 3.72 -10.11 -11.30
C THR A 170 4.51 -11.35 -11.71
N ALA A 171 4.88 -12.24 -10.79
CA ALA A 171 5.72 -13.40 -11.09
C ALA A 171 5.12 -14.31 -12.18
N ASP A 172 3.80 -14.51 -12.14
CA ASP A 172 3.07 -15.36 -13.08
C ASP A 172 2.48 -14.62 -14.28
N LEU A 173 2.70 -13.30 -14.38
CA LEU A 173 2.15 -12.48 -15.46
C LEU A 173 2.99 -12.61 -16.73
N ASN A 174 2.32 -12.88 -17.85
CA ASN A 174 2.96 -12.89 -19.16
C ASN A 174 3.19 -11.46 -19.70
N ASN A 175 4.01 -11.35 -20.74
CA ASN A 175 4.27 -10.12 -21.46
C ASN A 175 3.31 -9.89 -22.65
N SER A 176 2.11 -10.47 -22.61
CA SER A 176 1.10 -10.29 -23.66
C SER A 176 0.79 -8.79 -23.87
N ILE A 177 0.53 -8.48 -25.13
CA ILE A 177 0.08 -7.14 -25.52
C ILE A 177 -1.44 -7.00 -25.28
N GLU A 178 -2.15 -8.11 -25.10
CA GLU A 178 -3.57 -8.12 -24.82
C GLU A 178 -3.86 -7.59 -23.41
N ILE A 179 -4.97 -6.91 -23.28
CA ILE A 179 -5.45 -6.31 -22.04
C ILE A 179 -6.77 -6.99 -21.67
N SER A 180 -6.94 -7.29 -20.39
CA SER A 180 -8.17 -7.85 -19.86
C SER A 180 -9.33 -6.86 -19.97
N ASP A 181 -10.43 -7.28 -20.59
CA ASP A 181 -11.66 -6.48 -20.69
C ASP A 181 -12.21 -6.09 -19.31
N LYS A 182 -12.01 -6.93 -18.30
CA LYS A 182 -12.45 -6.64 -16.93
C LYS A 182 -11.66 -5.48 -16.32
N ILE A 183 -10.35 -5.40 -16.58
CA ILE A 183 -9.51 -4.26 -16.16
C ILE A 183 -10.01 -2.97 -16.82
N LEU A 184 -10.20 -2.97 -18.13
CA LEU A 184 -10.72 -1.81 -18.87
C LEU A 184 -12.09 -1.39 -18.36
N LYS A 185 -13.01 -2.35 -18.16
CA LYS A 185 -14.36 -2.08 -17.66
C LYS A 185 -14.34 -1.42 -16.27
N SER A 186 -13.48 -1.88 -15.38
CA SER A 186 -13.30 -1.28 -14.04
C SER A 186 -12.86 0.17 -14.16
N ILE A 187 -11.81 0.42 -14.96
CA ILE A 187 -11.26 1.77 -15.15
C ILE A 187 -12.28 2.73 -15.75
N PHE A 188 -12.97 2.35 -16.84
CA PHE A 188 -13.98 3.20 -17.47
C PHE A 188 -15.23 3.40 -16.60
N SER A 189 -15.42 2.55 -15.58
CA SER A 189 -16.45 2.72 -14.55
C SER A 189 -15.98 3.58 -13.37
N GLY A 190 -14.76 4.16 -13.43
CA GLY A 190 -14.18 4.96 -12.34
C GLY A 190 -13.86 4.15 -11.08
N LYS A 191 -13.45 2.89 -11.25
CA LYS A 191 -13.15 1.96 -10.13
C LYS A 191 -11.74 1.41 -10.25
N THR A 192 -11.14 1.13 -9.11
CA THR A 192 -9.89 0.37 -9.05
C THR A 192 -10.12 -1.04 -9.61
N ALA A 193 -9.21 -1.49 -10.46
CA ALA A 193 -9.22 -2.85 -10.99
C ALA A 193 -8.83 -3.88 -9.91
N ALA A 194 -9.30 -5.10 -10.04
CA ALA A 194 -9.00 -6.18 -9.11
C ALA A 194 -7.77 -6.99 -9.56
N PHE A 195 -6.99 -7.47 -8.60
CA PHE A 195 -5.79 -8.29 -8.87
C PHE A 195 -6.13 -9.60 -9.62
N GLU A 196 -7.27 -10.20 -9.29
CA GLU A 196 -7.74 -11.46 -9.87
C GLU A 196 -8.09 -11.34 -11.37
N ASP A 197 -8.28 -10.12 -11.86
CA ASP A 197 -8.61 -9.85 -13.26
C ASP A 197 -7.36 -9.65 -14.15
N MET A 198 -6.16 -9.61 -13.55
CA MET A 198 -4.90 -9.47 -14.29
C MET A 198 -4.50 -10.76 -14.99
N LYS A 199 -3.96 -10.62 -16.20
CA LYS A 199 -3.39 -11.72 -17.01
C LYS A 199 -2.02 -11.38 -17.57
N SER A 200 -1.66 -10.10 -17.60
CA SER A 200 -0.44 -9.62 -18.23
C SER A 200 0.23 -8.52 -17.41
N MET A 201 1.50 -8.26 -17.70
CA MET A 201 2.23 -7.12 -17.12
C MET A 201 1.58 -5.78 -17.48
N ASN A 202 0.92 -5.68 -18.64
CA ASN A 202 0.18 -4.47 -19.01
C ASN A 202 -1.09 -4.31 -18.17
N ASP A 203 -1.78 -5.40 -17.82
CA ASP A 203 -2.91 -5.35 -16.87
C ASP A 203 -2.46 -4.84 -15.50
N TYR A 204 -1.30 -5.29 -15.01
CA TYR A 204 -0.74 -4.79 -13.74
C TYR A 204 -0.47 -3.28 -13.79
N LYS A 205 0.14 -2.79 -14.88
CA LYS A 205 0.36 -1.35 -15.05
C LYS A 205 -0.94 -0.55 -15.08
N LEU A 206 -1.97 -1.08 -15.72
CA LEU A 206 -3.31 -0.46 -15.75
C LEU A 206 -4.00 -0.51 -14.40
N LEU A 207 -3.83 -1.60 -13.63
CA LEU A 207 -4.29 -1.69 -12.25
C LEU A 207 -3.63 -0.60 -11.40
N LEU A 208 -2.31 -0.40 -11.51
CA LEU A 208 -1.59 0.67 -10.80
C LEU A 208 -2.18 2.05 -11.13
N LEU A 209 -2.43 2.34 -12.42
CA LEU A 209 -3.08 3.59 -12.82
C LEU A 209 -4.48 3.73 -12.19
N SER A 210 -5.24 2.63 -12.11
CA SER A 210 -6.59 2.63 -11.53
C SER A 210 -6.62 2.86 -10.02
N MET A 211 -5.50 2.71 -9.30
CA MET A 211 -5.40 3.04 -7.87
C MET A 211 -5.75 4.49 -7.58
N ALA A 212 -5.66 5.38 -8.57
CA ALA A 212 -6.09 6.76 -8.46
C ALA A 212 -7.57 6.89 -8.01
N PHE A 213 -8.44 5.93 -8.39
CA PHE A 213 -9.86 5.95 -8.02
C PHE A 213 -10.12 5.62 -6.54
N ASP A 214 -9.13 5.06 -5.83
CA ASP A 214 -9.22 4.73 -4.41
C ASP A 214 -8.39 5.70 -3.52
N LEU A 215 -7.88 6.80 -4.06
CA LEU A 215 -7.25 7.84 -3.26
C LEU A 215 -8.31 8.72 -2.59
N ASN A 216 -7.99 9.17 -1.39
CA ASN A 216 -8.96 9.77 -0.49
C ASN A 216 -8.76 11.26 -0.25
N PHE A 217 -7.52 11.76 -0.27
CA PHE A 217 -7.22 13.13 0.15
C PHE A 217 -6.73 14.00 -1.01
N LYS A 218 -7.20 15.23 -1.05
CA LYS A 218 -6.77 16.25 -2.03
C LYS A 218 -5.23 16.37 -2.07
N TYR A 219 -4.58 16.30 -0.92
CA TYR A 219 -3.12 16.37 -0.84
C TYR A 219 -2.43 15.18 -1.49
N THR A 220 -3.00 13.98 -1.42
CA THR A 220 -2.48 12.79 -2.13
C THR A 220 -2.56 12.95 -3.64
N PHE A 221 -3.67 13.47 -4.16
CA PHE A 221 -3.81 13.79 -5.59
C PHE A 221 -2.78 14.83 -6.04
N ARG A 222 -2.49 15.82 -5.19
CA ARG A 222 -1.44 16.80 -5.44
C ARG A 222 -0.07 16.12 -5.57
N ILE A 223 0.32 15.27 -4.60
CA ILE A 223 1.58 14.51 -4.66
C ILE A 223 1.64 13.66 -5.94
N MET A 224 0.56 12.94 -6.25
CA MET A 224 0.47 12.11 -7.46
C MET A 224 0.71 12.94 -8.73
N SER A 225 0.14 14.14 -8.81
CA SER A 225 0.32 15.05 -9.94
C SER A 225 1.73 15.63 -10.02
N GLU A 226 2.27 16.13 -8.89
CA GLU A 226 3.64 16.70 -8.82
C GLU A 226 4.71 15.67 -9.15
N LYS A 227 4.53 14.43 -8.71
CA LYS A 227 5.41 13.29 -9.03
C LYS A 227 5.18 12.69 -10.40
N GLN A 228 4.09 13.09 -11.08
CA GLN A 228 3.72 12.63 -12.43
C GLN A 228 3.53 11.10 -12.53
N TYR A 229 3.08 10.42 -11.48
CA TYR A 229 3.01 8.96 -11.45
C TYR A 229 2.14 8.40 -12.57
N ILE A 230 0.98 9.01 -12.87
CA ILE A 230 0.11 8.57 -13.97
C ILE A 230 0.81 8.62 -15.32
N GLN A 231 1.50 9.73 -15.62
CA GLN A 231 2.25 9.87 -16.86
C GLN A 231 3.42 8.89 -16.94
N LYS A 232 4.18 8.77 -15.86
CA LYS A 232 5.36 7.90 -15.78
C LYS A 232 5.02 6.43 -16.03
N ILE A 233 3.96 5.92 -15.42
CA ILE A 233 3.50 4.53 -15.64
C ILE A 233 2.94 4.37 -17.04
N TYR A 234 2.12 5.33 -17.52
CA TYR A 234 1.60 5.33 -18.89
C TYR A 234 2.70 5.26 -19.95
N GLU A 235 3.83 5.93 -19.75
CA GLU A 235 4.97 5.91 -20.68
C GLU A 235 5.57 4.51 -20.87
N THR A 236 5.37 3.61 -19.92
CA THR A 236 5.82 2.22 -19.99
C THR A 236 4.83 1.27 -20.68
N LEU A 237 3.64 1.76 -21.03
CA LEU A 237 2.58 1.00 -21.71
C LEU A 237 2.66 1.15 -23.24
N PRO A 238 2.18 0.16 -24.01
CA PRO A 238 2.07 0.28 -25.46
C PRO A 238 1.07 1.39 -25.85
N LYS A 239 1.38 2.14 -26.91
CA LYS A 239 0.57 3.28 -27.37
C LYS A 239 -0.57 2.82 -28.28
N ARG A 240 -1.68 2.37 -27.68
CA ARG A 240 -2.92 1.93 -28.33
C ARG A 240 -4.07 2.83 -27.92
N ASP A 241 -5.07 2.98 -28.76
CA ASP A 241 -6.21 3.87 -28.52
C ASP A 241 -6.87 3.65 -27.16
N GLN A 242 -7.15 2.39 -26.80
CA GLN A 242 -7.74 2.04 -25.51
C GLN A 242 -6.88 2.49 -24.32
N ILE A 243 -5.54 2.38 -24.42
CA ILE A 243 -4.61 2.79 -23.35
C ILE A 243 -4.51 4.32 -23.29
N ILE A 244 -4.57 4.98 -24.44
CA ILE A 244 -4.60 6.45 -24.52
C ILE A 244 -5.87 6.97 -23.84
N ASP A 245 -7.03 6.33 -24.07
CA ASP A 245 -8.29 6.70 -23.46
C ASP A 245 -8.31 6.44 -21.96
N VAL A 246 -7.73 5.32 -21.50
CA VAL A 246 -7.52 5.05 -20.06
C VAL A 246 -6.67 6.16 -19.42
N TYR A 247 -5.54 6.50 -20.03
CA TYR A 247 -4.67 7.56 -19.53
C TYR A 247 -5.39 8.90 -19.40
N ARG A 248 -6.13 9.30 -20.47
CA ARG A 248 -6.90 10.55 -20.47
C ARG A 248 -7.96 10.56 -19.36
N ASN A 249 -8.70 9.46 -19.22
CA ASN A 249 -9.74 9.32 -18.20
C ASN A 249 -9.18 9.49 -16.78
N ILE A 250 -8.12 8.75 -16.47
CA ILE A 250 -7.51 8.78 -15.14
C ILE A 250 -6.82 10.14 -14.88
N LYS A 251 -6.12 10.69 -15.86
CA LYS A 251 -5.49 12.00 -15.75
C LYS A 251 -6.52 13.09 -15.44
N LEU A 252 -7.60 13.12 -16.18
CA LEU A 252 -8.69 14.07 -15.96
C LEU A 252 -9.34 13.90 -14.59
N PHE A 253 -9.53 12.65 -14.14
CA PHE A 253 -10.03 12.38 -12.80
C PHE A 253 -9.11 12.96 -11.71
N VAL A 254 -7.79 12.70 -11.81
CA VAL A 254 -6.81 13.21 -10.85
C VAL A 254 -6.77 14.75 -10.84
N GLU A 255 -6.75 15.38 -12.02
CA GLU A 255 -6.75 16.83 -12.14
C GLU A 255 -8.01 17.47 -11.52
N ASN A 256 -9.19 16.90 -11.77
CA ASN A 256 -10.44 17.37 -11.18
C ASN A 256 -10.43 17.27 -9.65
N LYS A 257 -9.89 16.17 -9.08
CA LYS A 257 -9.77 15.97 -7.63
C LYS A 257 -8.73 16.87 -6.97
N PHE A 258 -7.74 17.30 -7.73
CA PHE A 258 -6.72 18.21 -7.25
C PHE A 258 -7.21 19.67 -7.22
N VAL A 259 -8.00 20.09 -8.22
CA VAL A 259 -8.48 21.48 -8.36
C VAL A 259 -9.73 21.74 -7.50
N SER A 260 -10.63 20.75 -7.37
CA SER A 260 -11.84 20.83 -6.53
C SER A 260 -11.53 20.80 -5.04
#